data_24b74edd9c5f8d0207845083f84aeb51
#
_entry.id   24b74edd9c5f8d0207845083f84aeb51
#
_cell.length_a   1.000
_cell.length_b   1.000
_cell.length_c   1.000
_cell.angle_alpha   90.00
_cell.angle_beta   90.00
_cell.angle_gamma   90.00
#
_symmetry.space_group_name_H-M   'P 1'
#
loop_
_entity.id
_entity.type
_entity.pdbx_description
1 polymer ?
#
loop_
_entity_poly.entity_id
_entity_poly.type
_entity_poly.pdbx_seq_one_letter_code
_entity_poly.pdbx_strand_id
1 'polypeptide(L)'
;MFYDKFEINKTIMKKLLSGLAILLILSCNNSNTSKEKFQYERVKEDNVSAQSNSVSNNVILNSNDQMKFDKRIIRVNANESVTLTLNHTGRFPAISMGHNFVLIKKDVDVDDYALRAVSARDNDYIPEGGDEIAFTKMLGGGESDTITFDAPEPGTYTFICSFPGHYQLMMGEFIVL
;
A
#
# COMPACT_ATOMS: atom_id res chain seq x y z
N MET A 1 -53.06 3.96 4.77
CA MET A 1 -53.98 3.44 5.78
C MET A 1 -53.43 2.10 6.21
N PHE A 2 -52.69 2.14 7.27
CA PHE A 2 -52.50 1.29 8.45
C PHE A 2 -51.13 1.61 9.05
N TYR A 3 -51.13 2.59 9.96
CA TYR A 3 -50.13 2.71 10.99
C TYR A 3 -50.61 1.84 12.13
N ASP A 4 -49.93 0.77 12.43
CA ASP A 4 -50.16 -0.01 13.67
C ASP A 4 -49.10 0.39 14.70
N LYS A 5 -49.61 0.94 15.78
CA LYS A 5 -48.90 1.43 16.95
C LYS A 5 -48.26 0.26 17.68
N PHE A 6 -46.96 0.25 17.79
CA PHE A 6 -46.26 -0.58 18.77
C PHE A 6 -46.21 0.17 20.10
N GLU A 7 -47.26 0.03 20.90
CA GLU A 7 -47.27 0.48 22.31
C GLU A 7 -46.52 -0.56 23.16
N ILE A 8 -45.25 -0.31 23.43
CA ILE A 8 -44.46 -1.08 24.39
C ILE A 8 -44.98 -0.75 25.79
N ASN A 9 -45.56 -1.73 26.46
CA ASN A 9 -46.17 -1.63 27.76
C ASN A 9 -45.12 -1.24 28.83
N LYS A 10 -45.16 0.01 29.28
CA LYS A 10 -44.27 0.61 30.29
C LYS A 10 -44.19 -0.18 31.61
N THR A 11 -45.16 -1.05 31.87
CA THR A 11 -45.22 -1.87 33.08
C THR A 11 -44.25 -3.05 33.03
N ILE A 12 -43.97 -3.58 31.86
CA ILE A 12 -43.00 -4.68 31.68
C ILE A 12 -41.58 -4.17 31.82
N MET A 13 -41.30 -2.95 31.34
CA MET A 13 -39.98 -2.35 31.42
C MET A 13 -39.56 -1.96 32.86
N LYS A 14 -40.55 -1.60 33.72
CA LYS A 14 -40.27 -1.33 35.15
C LYS A 14 -39.96 -2.58 35.97
N LYS A 15 -40.50 -3.74 35.60
CA LYS A 15 -40.20 -5.01 36.28
C LYS A 15 -38.88 -5.63 35.87
N LEU A 16 -38.36 -5.33 34.65
CA LEU A 16 -37.05 -5.78 34.19
C LEU A 16 -35.90 -4.98 34.82
N LEU A 17 -36.10 -3.67 35.12
CA LEU A 17 -35.09 -2.86 35.79
C LEU A 17 -34.94 -3.17 37.28
N SER A 18 -35.98 -3.71 37.94
CA SER A 18 -35.96 -4.07 39.39
C SER A 18 -35.22 -5.40 39.67
N GLY A 19 -35.08 -6.26 38.69
CA GLY A 19 -34.41 -7.57 38.84
C GLY A 19 -32.90 -7.51 38.70
N LEU A 20 -32.33 -6.44 38.09
CA LEU A 20 -30.87 -6.33 37.79
C LEU A 20 -30.08 -5.66 38.90
N ALA A 21 -30.76 -5.09 39.93
CA ALA A 21 -30.07 -4.32 40.98
C ALA A 21 -29.62 -5.15 42.20
N ILE A 22 -29.90 -6.45 42.25
CA ILE A 22 -29.63 -7.28 43.46
C ILE A 22 -28.45 -8.26 43.26
N LEU A 23 -27.82 -8.32 42.10
CA LEU A 23 -26.72 -9.30 41.85
C LEU A 23 -25.30 -8.71 41.87
N LEU A 24 -25.11 -7.48 42.40
CA LEU A 24 -23.80 -6.81 42.38
C LEU A 24 -23.09 -6.63 43.72
N ILE A 25 -23.47 -7.36 44.80
CA ILE A 25 -22.85 -7.17 46.11
C ILE A 25 -22.27 -8.43 46.75
N LEU A 26 -21.81 -9.41 45.99
CA LEU A 26 -21.10 -10.56 46.54
C LEU A 26 -19.94 -10.99 45.62
N SER A 27 -18.93 -10.15 45.47
CA SER A 27 -17.59 -10.61 45.10
C SER A 27 -16.56 -9.56 45.50
N CYS A 28 -16.32 -9.48 46.78
CA CYS A 28 -15.10 -8.95 47.34
C CYS A 28 -14.51 -10.04 48.23
N ASN A 29 -13.54 -10.75 47.73
CA ASN A 29 -12.31 -11.06 48.45
C ASN A 29 -11.43 -12.05 47.63
N ASN A 30 -10.36 -11.63 47.05
CA ASN A 30 -9.05 -12.04 47.47
C ASN A 30 -7.98 -11.31 46.63
N SER A 31 -7.33 -10.42 47.28
CA SER A 31 -6.16 -9.69 46.82
C SER A 31 -4.95 -10.64 46.77
N ASN A 32 -4.44 -10.90 45.59
CA ASN A 32 -3.03 -11.06 45.32
C ASN A 32 -2.76 -10.50 43.93
N THR A 33 -2.73 -9.19 43.87
CA THR A 33 -2.32 -8.47 42.68
C THR A 33 -0.81 -8.41 42.71
N SER A 34 -0.15 -9.40 42.14
CA SER A 34 1.18 -9.17 41.57
C SER A 34 0.98 -8.11 40.51
N LYS A 35 1.47 -6.92 40.77
CA LYS A 35 1.62 -5.87 39.77
C LYS A 35 2.60 -6.38 38.73
N GLU A 36 2.11 -7.08 37.72
CA GLU A 36 2.84 -7.20 36.47
C GLU A 36 2.98 -5.79 35.94
N LYS A 37 4.18 -5.22 36.15
CA LYS A 37 4.61 -4.08 35.38
C LYS A 37 4.57 -4.54 33.94
N PHE A 38 3.59 -4.07 33.16
CA PHE A 38 3.69 -4.05 31.71
C PHE A 38 4.95 -3.25 31.40
N GLN A 39 6.06 -3.95 31.32
CA GLN A 39 7.27 -3.43 30.76
C GLN A 39 7.04 -3.42 29.25
N TYR A 40 6.62 -2.27 28.73
CA TYR A 40 6.68 -1.99 27.32
C TYR A 40 8.16 -1.98 26.97
N GLU A 41 8.71 -3.15 26.67
CA GLU A 41 9.94 -3.21 25.92
C GLU A 41 9.63 -2.53 24.59
N ARG A 42 10.13 -1.31 24.46
CA ARG A 42 10.23 -0.67 23.16
C ARG A 42 11.08 -1.64 22.36
N VAL A 43 10.39 -2.48 21.55
CA VAL A 43 11.04 -3.23 20.48
C VAL A 43 11.77 -2.13 19.71
N LYS A 44 13.09 -2.12 19.83
CA LYS A 44 13.91 -1.32 18.96
C LYS A 44 13.51 -1.78 17.56
N GLU A 45 12.94 -0.87 16.79
CA GLU A 45 12.75 -1.02 15.35
C GLU A 45 14.14 -1.02 14.68
N ASP A 46 14.95 -2.03 15.00
CA ASP A 46 16.21 -2.32 14.32
C ASP A 46 15.94 -3.16 13.04
N ASN A 47 14.71 -3.10 12.53
CA ASN A 47 14.34 -3.53 11.18
C ASN A 47 13.76 -2.37 10.38
N VAL A 48 14.44 -1.24 10.34
CA VAL A 48 14.57 -0.53 9.09
C VAL A 48 15.29 -1.54 8.19
N SER A 49 14.53 -2.23 7.35
CA SER A 49 15.06 -3.13 6.35
C SER A 49 16.25 -2.41 5.75
N ALA A 50 17.44 -3.01 5.86
CA ALA A 50 18.62 -2.49 5.20
C ALA A 50 18.25 -2.39 3.72
N GLN A 51 17.84 -1.20 3.32
CA GLN A 51 17.52 -0.89 1.95
C GLN A 51 18.82 -1.09 1.23
N SER A 52 18.95 -2.22 0.55
CA SER A 52 20.15 -2.70 -0.08
C SER A 52 20.80 -1.54 -0.84
N ASN A 53 21.97 -1.08 -0.40
CA ASN A 53 22.79 -0.11 -1.13
C ASN A 53 23.41 -0.76 -2.39
N SER A 54 22.96 -1.97 -2.75
CA SER A 54 23.44 -2.68 -3.92
C SER A 54 23.06 -1.93 -5.19
N VAL A 55 24.01 -1.69 -6.04
CA VAL A 55 23.85 -1.17 -7.39
C VAL A 55 23.72 -2.37 -8.33
N SER A 56 22.68 -2.42 -9.14
CA SER A 56 22.47 -3.50 -10.10
C SER A 56 21.56 -3.08 -11.23
N ASN A 57 21.96 -3.33 -12.46
CA ASN A 57 21.14 -3.10 -13.65
C ASN A 57 20.17 -4.28 -13.92
N ASN A 58 20.22 -5.35 -13.13
CA ASN A 58 19.18 -6.38 -13.08
C ASN A 58 18.35 -6.19 -11.82
N VAL A 59 17.14 -5.64 -11.98
CA VAL A 59 16.26 -5.23 -10.89
C VAL A 59 15.06 -6.17 -10.81
N ILE A 60 14.82 -6.73 -9.63
CA ILE A 60 13.56 -7.41 -9.29
C ILE A 60 12.82 -6.51 -8.31
N LEU A 61 11.62 -6.07 -8.69
CA LEU A 61 10.72 -5.26 -7.88
C LEU A 61 9.45 -6.08 -7.62
N ASN A 62 9.06 -6.21 -6.36
CA ASN A 62 7.83 -6.91 -6.02
C ASN A 62 6.79 -5.91 -5.53
N SER A 63 5.53 -6.14 -5.91
CA SER A 63 4.36 -5.42 -5.42
C SER A 63 3.38 -6.39 -4.76
N ASN A 64 2.42 -5.89 -3.99
CA ASN A 64 1.45 -6.72 -3.28
C ASN A 64 0.10 -6.03 -3.10
N ASP A 65 -0.90 -6.80 -2.62
CA ASP A 65 -2.28 -6.32 -2.36
C ASP A 65 -2.40 -5.25 -1.26
N GLN A 66 -1.29 -4.82 -0.65
CA GLN A 66 -1.24 -3.72 0.32
C GLN A 66 -0.82 -2.39 -0.31
N MET A 67 -0.80 -2.30 -1.65
CA MET A 67 -0.32 -1.14 -2.39
C MET A 67 1.12 -0.76 -1.99
N LYS A 68 2.03 -1.73 -2.05
CA LYS A 68 3.44 -1.54 -1.68
C LYS A 68 4.38 -2.16 -2.69
N PHE A 69 5.44 -1.44 -3.00
CA PHE A 69 6.66 -2.00 -3.55
C PHE A 69 7.59 -2.47 -2.42
N ASP A 70 8.32 -3.55 -2.64
CA ASP A 70 9.33 -4.06 -1.69
C ASP A 70 10.59 -3.17 -1.65
N LYS A 71 10.79 -2.31 -2.66
CA LYS A 71 11.89 -1.35 -2.74
C LYS A 71 11.37 0.06 -2.95
N ARG A 72 11.89 0.99 -2.19
CA ARG A 72 11.66 2.42 -2.37
C ARG A 72 12.84 3.14 -3.02
N ILE A 73 13.99 2.49 -3.09
CA ILE A 73 15.19 3.00 -3.74
C ILE A 73 15.76 1.90 -4.63
N ILE A 74 15.97 2.22 -5.89
CA ILE A 74 16.64 1.39 -6.89
C ILE A 74 17.87 2.14 -7.33
N ARG A 75 19.04 1.46 -7.38
CA ARG A 75 20.30 2.05 -7.84
C ARG A 75 20.84 1.25 -9.01
N VAL A 76 21.15 1.96 -10.09
CA VAL A 76 21.70 1.38 -11.33
C VAL A 76 22.93 2.15 -11.81
N ASN A 77 23.75 1.52 -12.63
CA ASN A 77 24.86 2.20 -13.32
C ASN A 77 24.34 2.92 -14.56
N ALA A 78 24.89 4.09 -14.83
CA ALA A 78 24.67 4.82 -16.08
C ALA A 78 25.33 4.10 -17.27
N ASN A 79 24.91 4.47 -18.47
CA ASN A 79 25.47 3.98 -19.75
C ASN A 79 25.37 2.46 -19.95
N GLU A 80 24.49 1.80 -19.23
CA GLU A 80 24.20 0.37 -19.34
C GLU A 80 22.70 0.17 -19.49
N SER A 81 22.30 -0.94 -20.12
CA SER A 81 20.88 -1.34 -20.15
C SER A 81 20.45 -1.84 -18.79
N VAL A 82 19.25 -1.46 -18.40
CA VAL A 82 18.56 -1.93 -17.19
C VAL A 82 17.51 -2.97 -17.57
N THR A 83 17.57 -4.12 -16.93
CA THR A 83 16.50 -5.13 -17.00
C THR A 83 15.72 -5.10 -15.68
N LEU A 84 14.44 -4.71 -15.74
CA LEU A 84 13.56 -4.65 -14.59
C LEU A 84 12.43 -5.65 -14.73
N THR A 85 12.29 -6.51 -13.71
CA THR A 85 11.16 -7.43 -13.58
C THR A 85 10.27 -6.95 -12.44
N LEU A 86 9.02 -6.61 -12.76
CA LEU A 86 7.97 -6.39 -11.77
C LEU A 86 7.20 -7.68 -11.55
N ASN A 87 7.05 -8.08 -10.29
CA ASN A 87 6.18 -9.18 -9.89
C ASN A 87 5.04 -8.66 -9.02
N HIS A 88 3.80 -9.01 -9.33
CA HIS A 88 2.68 -8.78 -8.43
C HIS A 88 2.46 -10.04 -7.57
N THR A 89 2.92 -10.01 -6.33
CA THR A 89 2.87 -11.16 -5.40
C THR A 89 1.52 -11.30 -4.68
N GLY A 90 0.55 -10.43 -4.98
CA GLY A 90 -0.81 -10.47 -4.47
C GLY A 90 -1.70 -11.49 -5.16
N ARG A 91 -3.02 -11.34 -4.98
CA ARG A 91 -4.05 -12.26 -5.50
C ARG A 91 -5.19 -11.54 -6.21
N PHE A 92 -5.33 -10.23 -6.03
CA PHE A 92 -6.43 -9.49 -6.64
C PHE A 92 -6.19 -9.24 -8.13
N PRO A 93 -7.25 -9.24 -8.96
CA PRO A 93 -7.11 -9.01 -10.39
C PRO A 93 -6.72 -7.57 -10.70
N ALA A 94 -6.08 -7.35 -11.84
CA ALA A 94 -5.58 -6.04 -12.28
C ALA A 94 -6.64 -4.93 -12.27
N ILE A 95 -7.92 -5.27 -12.53
CA ILE A 95 -9.00 -4.29 -12.54
C ILE A 95 -9.28 -3.65 -11.16
N SER A 96 -8.92 -4.32 -10.07
CA SER A 96 -9.20 -3.86 -8.69
C SER A 96 -7.96 -3.52 -7.88
N MET A 97 -6.81 -4.12 -8.20
CA MET A 97 -5.55 -3.95 -7.49
C MET A 97 -4.38 -4.12 -8.48
N GLY A 98 -4.50 -3.45 -9.63
CA GLY A 98 -3.46 -3.50 -10.64
C GLY A 98 -2.20 -2.76 -10.21
N HIS A 99 -1.04 -3.27 -10.59
CA HIS A 99 0.23 -2.59 -10.37
C HIS A 99 1.08 -2.59 -11.63
N ASN A 100 1.70 -1.45 -11.89
CA ASN A 100 2.76 -1.30 -12.88
C ASN A 100 3.95 -0.57 -12.25
N PHE A 101 5.06 -0.60 -12.96
CA PHE A 101 6.22 0.27 -12.71
C PHE A 101 6.24 1.32 -13.80
N VAL A 102 6.33 2.59 -13.44
CA VAL A 102 6.48 3.70 -14.38
C VAL A 102 7.61 4.59 -13.92
N LEU A 103 8.66 4.71 -14.71
CA LEU A 103 9.80 5.59 -14.45
C LEU A 103 9.53 6.94 -15.12
N ILE A 104 9.38 7.98 -14.33
CA ILE A 104 9.00 9.34 -14.77
C ILE A 104 10.24 10.15 -15.11
N LYS A 105 10.19 10.97 -16.16
CA LYS A 105 11.24 11.96 -16.50
C LYS A 105 11.39 13.02 -15.41
N LYS A 106 12.59 13.60 -15.25
CA LYS A 106 12.93 14.51 -14.14
C LYS A 106 12.03 15.74 -14.01
N ASP A 107 11.64 16.32 -15.12
CA ASP A 107 10.93 17.61 -15.16
C ASP A 107 9.41 17.47 -15.19
N VAL A 108 8.90 16.26 -15.00
CA VAL A 108 7.47 15.95 -15.01
C VAL A 108 6.92 16.01 -13.58
N ASP A 109 5.82 16.74 -13.42
CA ASP A 109 5.05 16.73 -12.17
C ASP A 109 4.34 15.39 -12.01
N VAL A 110 4.70 14.66 -10.94
CA VAL A 110 4.19 13.31 -10.68
C VAL A 110 2.70 13.32 -10.35
N ASP A 111 2.20 14.35 -9.66
CA ASP A 111 0.77 14.47 -9.33
C ASP A 111 -0.05 14.72 -10.59
N ASP A 112 0.42 15.60 -11.49
CA ASP A 112 -0.20 15.82 -12.80
C ASP A 112 -0.18 14.56 -13.67
N TYR A 113 0.97 13.87 -13.72
CA TYR A 113 1.08 12.60 -14.45
C TYR A 113 0.06 11.58 -13.95
N ALA A 114 -0.01 11.37 -12.62
CA ALA A 114 -0.93 10.41 -12.01
C ALA A 114 -2.40 10.78 -12.26
N LEU A 115 -2.73 12.08 -12.27
CA LEU A 115 -4.07 12.55 -12.59
C LEU A 115 -4.46 12.25 -14.05
N ARG A 116 -3.57 12.49 -15.01
CA ARG A 116 -3.78 12.15 -16.43
C ARG A 116 -3.89 10.64 -16.65
N ALA A 117 -3.12 9.87 -15.90
CA ALA A 117 -3.11 8.40 -15.95
C ALA A 117 -4.50 7.80 -15.68
N VAL A 118 -5.33 8.42 -14.81
CA VAL A 118 -6.70 7.95 -14.52
C VAL A 118 -7.54 7.78 -15.78
N SER A 119 -7.35 8.65 -16.77
CA SER A 119 -8.09 8.63 -18.03
C SER A 119 -7.51 7.67 -19.08
N ALA A 120 -6.32 7.12 -18.84
CA ALA A 120 -5.60 6.26 -19.77
C ALA A 120 -5.75 4.75 -19.47
N ARG A 121 -6.91 4.35 -18.97
CA ARG A 121 -7.17 2.96 -18.55
C ARG A 121 -6.88 1.93 -19.64
N ASP A 122 -7.27 2.20 -20.86
CA ASP A 122 -7.12 1.30 -22.01
C ASP A 122 -5.66 1.20 -22.49
N ASN A 123 -4.77 2.01 -21.93
CA ASN A 123 -3.34 2.02 -22.18
C ASN A 123 -2.55 1.79 -20.86
N ASP A 124 -2.96 0.81 -20.06
CA ASP A 124 -2.31 0.43 -18.79
C ASP A 124 -2.08 1.61 -17.84
N TYR A 125 -2.94 2.63 -17.88
CA TYR A 125 -2.80 3.89 -17.14
C TYR A 125 -1.51 4.66 -17.46
N ILE A 126 -1.03 4.57 -18.70
CA ILE A 126 0.07 5.37 -19.25
C ILE A 126 -0.55 6.47 -20.10
N PRO A 127 -0.53 7.74 -19.67
CA PRO A 127 -1.11 8.85 -20.42
C PRO A 127 -0.32 9.15 -21.69
N GLU A 128 -0.98 9.71 -22.68
CA GLU A 128 -0.28 10.25 -23.86
C GLU A 128 0.65 11.41 -23.45
N GLY A 129 1.75 11.58 -24.18
CA GLY A 129 2.69 12.68 -23.97
C GLY A 129 4.16 12.21 -23.85
N GLY A 130 4.38 10.94 -23.53
CA GLY A 130 5.76 10.38 -23.45
C GLY A 130 6.55 10.97 -22.29
N ASP A 131 5.94 11.18 -21.16
CA ASP A 131 6.57 11.73 -19.93
C ASP A 131 7.29 10.66 -19.11
N GLU A 132 7.10 9.40 -19.46
CA GLU A 132 7.82 8.25 -18.89
C GLU A 132 9.06 7.89 -19.69
N ILE A 133 10.07 7.32 -18.99
CA ILE A 133 11.27 6.74 -19.58
C ILE A 133 11.05 5.28 -19.94
N ALA A 134 10.40 4.54 -19.02
CA ALA A 134 10.10 3.14 -19.16
C ALA A 134 8.89 2.77 -18.30
N PHE A 135 8.15 1.75 -18.70
CA PHE A 135 7.03 1.23 -17.93
C PHE A 135 6.78 -0.25 -18.24
N THR A 136 6.21 -0.95 -17.26
CA THR A 136 5.66 -2.30 -17.43
C THR A 136 4.17 -2.22 -17.77
N LYS A 137 3.62 -3.30 -18.31
CA LYS A 137 2.16 -3.45 -18.39
C LYS A 137 1.54 -3.48 -16.98
N MET A 138 0.22 -3.28 -16.93
CA MET A 138 -0.56 -3.40 -15.70
C MET A 138 -0.72 -4.88 -15.31
N LEU A 139 -0.28 -5.25 -14.09
CA LEU A 139 -0.28 -6.63 -13.61
C LEU A 139 -1.39 -6.87 -12.58
N GLY A 140 -2.03 -8.02 -12.68
CA GLY A 140 -2.83 -8.61 -11.61
C GLY A 140 -2.02 -9.54 -10.71
N GLY A 141 -2.63 -9.99 -9.63
CA GLY A 141 -1.98 -10.89 -8.67
C GLY A 141 -1.47 -12.19 -9.30
N GLY A 142 -0.23 -12.52 -9.01
CA GLY A 142 0.49 -13.68 -9.59
C GLY A 142 1.13 -13.45 -10.95
N GLU A 143 0.94 -12.27 -11.55
CA GLU A 143 1.53 -11.91 -12.84
C GLU A 143 2.91 -11.27 -12.69
N SER A 144 3.70 -11.31 -13.77
CA SER A 144 5.00 -10.67 -13.87
C SER A 144 5.19 -10.07 -15.26
N ASP A 145 5.99 -9.02 -15.33
CA ASP A 145 6.45 -8.42 -16.58
C ASP A 145 7.90 -8.02 -16.48
N THR A 146 8.64 -8.15 -17.57
CA THR A 146 10.06 -7.78 -17.64
C THR A 146 10.27 -6.83 -18.80
N ILE A 147 10.88 -5.69 -18.49
CA ILE A 147 11.25 -4.67 -19.48
C ILE A 147 12.76 -4.48 -19.48
N THR A 148 13.29 -4.05 -20.64
CA THR A 148 14.68 -3.64 -20.78
C THR A 148 14.72 -2.26 -21.42
N PHE A 149 15.47 -1.34 -20.83
CA PHE A 149 15.62 0.03 -21.30
C PHE A 149 17.03 0.54 -20.99
N ASP A 150 17.48 1.54 -21.71
CA ASP A 150 18.78 2.18 -21.43
C ASP A 150 18.66 3.05 -20.18
N ALA A 151 19.64 2.94 -19.27
CA ALA A 151 19.68 3.81 -18.11
C ALA A 151 19.71 5.29 -18.56
N PRO A 152 18.84 6.14 -18.01
CA PRO A 152 18.91 7.56 -18.34
C PRO A 152 20.17 8.20 -17.77
N GLU A 153 20.37 9.50 -18.06
CA GLU A 153 21.50 10.27 -17.55
C GLU A 153 21.61 10.19 -16.01
N PRO A 154 22.83 10.25 -15.44
CA PRO A 154 23.01 10.22 -14.00
C PRO A 154 22.10 11.18 -13.23
N GLY A 155 21.55 10.71 -12.13
CA GLY A 155 20.68 11.50 -11.28
C GLY A 155 19.57 10.69 -10.61
N THR A 156 18.65 11.39 -9.95
CA THR A 156 17.50 10.80 -9.25
C THR A 156 16.23 11.04 -10.05
N TYR A 157 15.48 9.98 -10.26
CA TYR A 157 14.19 9.95 -10.95
C TYR A 157 13.15 9.37 -10.00
N THR A 158 11.88 9.66 -10.26
CA THR A 158 10.77 9.06 -9.50
C THR A 158 10.19 7.89 -10.29
N PHE A 159 9.92 6.78 -9.61
CA PHE A 159 9.07 5.73 -10.15
C PHE A 159 7.80 5.58 -9.33
N ILE A 160 6.71 5.22 -9.99
CA ILE A 160 5.37 5.08 -9.38
C ILE A 160 4.64 3.84 -9.89
N CYS A 161 3.55 3.50 -9.23
CA CYS A 161 2.43 2.75 -9.81
C CYS A 161 1.37 3.77 -10.27
N SER A 162 1.01 3.75 -11.56
CA SER A 162 0.05 4.71 -12.13
C SER A 162 -1.41 4.29 -11.99
N PHE A 163 -1.72 3.12 -11.41
CA PHE A 163 -3.09 2.72 -11.12
C PHE A 163 -3.77 3.77 -10.22
N PRO A 164 -5.04 4.15 -10.48
CA PRO A 164 -5.72 5.21 -9.75
C PRO A 164 -5.66 5.05 -8.23
N GLY A 165 -5.16 6.09 -7.54
CA GLY A 165 -5.04 6.13 -6.09
C GLY A 165 -3.81 5.43 -5.49
N HIS A 166 -2.95 4.76 -6.30
CA HIS A 166 -1.81 4.00 -5.78
C HIS A 166 -0.53 4.81 -5.65
N TYR A 167 -0.28 5.79 -6.51
CA TYR A 167 1.03 6.45 -6.63
C TYR A 167 1.57 7.03 -5.32
N GLN A 168 0.69 7.58 -4.45
CA GLN A 168 1.11 8.17 -3.17
C GLN A 168 1.71 7.14 -2.21
N LEU A 169 1.28 5.89 -2.28
CA LEU A 169 1.78 4.79 -1.46
C LEU A 169 2.85 3.98 -2.20
N MET A 170 2.74 3.91 -3.54
CA MET A 170 3.60 3.13 -4.42
C MET A 170 4.49 4.06 -5.25
N MET A 171 5.41 4.72 -4.60
CA MET A 171 6.39 5.65 -5.17
C MET A 171 7.77 5.35 -4.61
N GLY A 172 8.81 5.58 -5.38
CA GLY A 172 10.19 5.44 -4.96
C GLY A 172 11.16 6.24 -5.83
N GLU A 173 12.44 6.17 -5.47
CA GLU A 173 13.56 6.81 -6.16
C GLU A 173 14.32 5.80 -7.01
N PHE A 174 14.59 6.18 -8.25
CA PHE A 174 15.46 5.47 -9.17
C PHE A 174 16.72 6.31 -9.39
N ILE A 175 17.84 5.84 -8.85
CA ILE A 175 19.11 6.57 -8.81
C ILE A 175 20.06 5.97 -9.83
N VAL A 176 20.47 6.77 -10.78
CA VAL A 176 21.46 6.44 -11.80
C VAL A 176 22.80 7.03 -11.39
N LEU A 177 23.85 6.19 -11.30
CA LEU A 177 25.20 6.51 -10.80
C LEU A 177 26.20 6.56 -11.92
#